data_d1fb4568dfeb6d4e618cd5de825baef7
#
_entry.id   d1fb4568dfeb6d4e618cd5de825baef7
#
_cell.length_a   1.000
_cell.length_b   1.000
_cell.length_c   1.000
_cell.angle_alpha   90.00
_cell.angle_beta   90.00
_cell.angle_gamma   90.00
#
_symmetry.space_group_name_H-M   'P 1'
#
loop_
_entity.id
_entity.type
_entity.pdbx_description
1 polymer ?
#
loop_
_entity_poly.entity_id
_entity_poly.type
_entity_poly.pdbx_seq_one_letter_code
_entity_poly.pdbx_strand_id
1 'polypeptide(L)'
;MNIIFKLDTWQEIYHSLQNNKLRTFLTMIGVGWGMFLFVALLGAAKGMENGFNKAFAGFATNSIFLWAQNTNIPYDGFPKGRKMDLHLPDIAVLEKKIPQIDYISPQSTRGDFGSPGETFSKNGKNETYTVTGDYPIGNKISEKKLLFGRYINDADISGNKNVIVIGEEIYKNFFDSKKNENPLGKSITVKGLYFNVIGVFRVKSQGGNMGRDNSAYIPFSTFTKMYNDGDKVGFFAIVGKDNADLNVLEEKVKTELKAKYNVSPDDTNAFGSFNLGKLFGKLTGFLTGMQLLTVVVGTLTILAGVIAISNILLITVKERTNEIGIRRALGAKPAEVRNQILLESVVITITSGLLGFIFGIFLLMILNAVTEGQDAFPFYNPTVDYGEVFMAMGVMVFLGLLIGMIPAQRAVSIRPIEALRTE
;
A
#
# COMPACT_ATOMS: atom_id res chain seq x y z
N MET A 1 -12.15 49.91 7.13
CA MET A 1 -13.13 49.11 6.33
C MET A 1 -12.30 48.12 5.47
N ASN A 2 -12.49 46.84 5.65
CA ASN A 2 -11.61 45.83 5.05
C ASN A 2 -11.66 45.88 3.51
N ILE A 3 -10.52 46.06 2.86
CA ILE A 3 -10.34 46.06 1.39
C ILE A 3 -10.92 44.78 0.74
N ILE A 4 -10.92 43.67 1.47
CA ILE A 4 -11.46 42.38 1.02
C ILE A 4 -12.97 42.43 0.69
N PHE A 5 -13.73 43.36 1.25
CA PHE A 5 -15.19 43.45 1.06
C PHE A 5 -15.64 44.53 0.07
N LYS A 6 -14.70 45.21 -0.62
CA LYS A 6 -15.05 46.20 -1.64
C LYS A 6 -15.19 45.51 -3.01
N LEU A 7 -16.34 45.61 -3.63
CA LEU A 7 -16.62 45.03 -4.96
C LEU A 7 -15.64 45.57 -6.02
N ASP A 8 -15.28 46.84 -5.90
CA ASP A 8 -14.34 47.51 -6.82
C ASP A 8 -12.95 46.83 -6.82
N THR A 9 -12.47 46.33 -5.66
CA THR A 9 -11.17 45.65 -5.56
C THR A 9 -11.17 44.33 -6.34
N TRP A 10 -12.28 43.59 -6.31
CA TRP A 10 -12.41 42.35 -7.07
C TRP A 10 -12.49 42.56 -8.57
N GLN A 11 -13.21 43.62 -8.99
CA GLN A 11 -13.29 44.02 -10.40
C GLN A 11 -11.91 44.43 -10.94
N GLU A 12 -11.15 45.18 -10.17
CA GLU A 12 -9.78 45.56 -10.52
C GLU A 12 -8.84 44.34 -10.63
N ILE A 13 -8.90 43.41 -9.69
CA ILE A 13 -8.12 42.16 -9.76
C ILE A 13 -8.48 41.37 -11.04
N TYR A 14 -9.78 41.25 -11.32
CA TYR A 14 -10.27 40.57 -12.52
C TYR A 14 -9.77 41.23 -13.81
N HIS A 15 -9.86 42.54 -13.93
CA HIS A 15 -9.32 43.32 -15.06
C HIS A 15 -7.79 43.17 -15.18
N SER A 16 -7.08 43.19 -14.06
CA SER A 16 -5.62 42.96 -14.04
C SER A 16 -5.24 41.62 -14.65
N LEU A 17 -5.97 40.55 -14.28
CA LEU A 17 -5.75 39.20 -14.80
C LEU A 17 -6.10 39.06 -16.29
N GLN A 18 -7.12 39.81 -16.76
CA GLN A 18 -7.53 39.78 -18.17
C GLN A 18 -6.61 40.54 -19.11
N ASN A 19 -5.94 41.60 -18.68
CA ASN A 19 -5.10 42.43 -19.54
C ASN A 19 -3.87 41.69 -20.07
N ASN A 20 -3.39 40.67 -19.37
CA ASN A 20 -2.24 39.84 -19.78
C ASN A 20 -2.54 38.35 -19.66
N LYS A 21 -3.56 37.86 -20.38
CA LYS A 21 -4.12 36.49 -20.29
C LYS A 21 -3.03 35.39 -20.40
N LEU A 22 -2.14 35.49 -21.36
CA LEU A 22 -1.11 34.47 -21.59
C LEU A 22 -0.12 34.39 -20.42
N ARG A 23 0.29 35.55 -19.89
CA ARG A 23 1.22 35.64 -18.75
C ARG A 23 0.56 35.05 -17.48
N THR A 24 -0.66 35.46 -17.19
CA THR A 24 -1.44 34.96 -16.06
C THR A 24 -1.64 33.45 -16.15
N PHE A 25 -2.01 32.95 -17.33
CA PHE A 25 -2.19 31.53 -17.58
C PHE A 25 -0.92 30.71 -17.37
N LEU A 26 0.21 31.14 -17.95
CA LEU A 26 1.51 30.48 -17.76
C LEU A 26 1.95 30.47 -16.30
N THR A 27 1.66 31.56 -15.56
CA THR A 27 1.95 31.62 -14.14
C THR A 27 1.09 30.65 -13.34
N MET A 28 -0.20 30.60 -13.63
CA MET A 28 -1.13 29.67 -12.98
C MET A 28 -0.73 28.22 -13.21
N ILE A 29 -0.28 27.89 -14.43
CA ILE A 29 0.26 26.55 -14.72
C ILE A 29 1.51 26.29 -13.89
N GLY A 30 2.47 27.20 -13.86
CA GLY A 30 3.73 27.02 -13.12
C GLY A 30 3.52 26.74 -11.63
N VAL A 31 2.62 27.48 -11.00
CA VAL A 31 2.27 27.30 -9.59
C VAL A 31 1.40 26.07 -9.37
N GLY A 32 0.38 25.89 -10.22
CA GLY A 32 -0.52 24.75 -10.18
C GLY A 32 0.22 23.42 -10.39
N TRP A 33 1.30 23.44 -11.17
CA TRP A 33 2.16 22.26 -11.38
C TRP A 33 2.74 21.72 -10.08
N GLY A 34 3.14 22.60 -9.16
CA GLY A 34 3.63 22.20 -7.83
C GLY A 34 2.57 21.46 -7.02
N MET A 35 1.34 21.98 -6.97
CA MET A 35 0.23 21.33 -6.30
C MET A 35 -0.20 20.04 -7.02
N PHE A 36 -0.20 20.04 -8.35
CA PHE A 36 -0.46 18.85 -9.16
C PHE A 36 0.50 17.71 -8.83
N LEU A 37 1.82 17.98 -8.85
CA LEU A 37 2.83 16.96 -8.52
C LEU A 37 2.71 16.49 -7.07
N PHE A 38 2.46 17.40 -6.14
CA PHE A 38 2.26 17.06 -4.73
C PHE A 38 1.09 16.07 -4.57
N VAL A 39 -0.07 16.38 -5.13
CA VAL A 39 -1.26 15.52 -5.08
C VAL A 39 -1.05 14.20 -5.80
N ALA A 40 -0.43 14.23 -6.98
CA ALA A 40 -0.15 13.03 -7.76
C ALA A 40 0.78 12.06 -7.04
N LEU A 41 1.86 12.56 -6.43
CA LEU A 41 2.82 11.74 -5.70
C LEU A 41 2.23 11.18 -4.39
N LEU A 42 1.49 12.00 -3.62
CA LEU A 42 0.82 11.52 -2.40
C LEU A 42 -0.22 10.45 -2.73
N GLY A 43 -1.07 10.71 -3.71
CA GLY A 43 -2.09 9.75 -4.13
C GLY A 43 -1.50 8.46 -4.69
N ALA A 44 -0.38 8.55 -5.43
CA ALA A 44 0.33 7.38 -5.92
C ALA A 44 0.91 6.54 -4.75
N ALA A 45 1.54 7.17 -3.77
CA ALA A 45 2.05 6.50 -2.58
C ALA A 45 0.93 5.80 -1.81
N LYS A 46 -0.22 6.46 -1.63
CA LYS A 46 -1.38 5.89 -0.96
C LYS A 46 -2.04 4.77 -1.76
N GLY A 47 -2.09 4.90 -3.07
CA GLY A 47 -2.56 3.84 -3.97
C GLY A 47 -1.71 2.57 -3.87
N MET A 48 -0.39 2.70 -3.76
CA MET A 48 0.52 1.57 -3.52
C MET A 48 0.32 0.96 -2.12
N GLU A 49 0.20 1.76 -1.08
CA GLU A 49 -0.10 1.30 0.28
C GLU A 49 -1.40 0.50 0.32
N ASN A 50 -2.47 1.05 -0.26
CA ASN A 50 -3.77 0.40 -0.33
C ASN A 50 -3.72 -0.90 -1.14
N GLY A 51 -3.00 -0.91 -2.27
CA GLY A 51 -2.79 -2.08 -3.10
C GLY A 51 -2.08 -3.19 -2.35
N PHE A 52 -1.01 -2.84 -1.62
CA PHE A 52 -0.27 -3.79 -0.80
C PHE A 52 -1.13 -4.34 0.36
N ASN A 53 -1.82 -3.46 1.09
CA ASN A 53 -2.73 -3.87 2.16
C ASN A 53 -3.85 -4.79 1.64
N LYS A 54 -4.37 -4.53 0.43
CA LYS A 54 -5.32 -5.41 -0.24
C LYS A 54 -4.68 -6.76 -0.59
N ALA A 55 -3.45 -6.75 -1.10
CA ALA A 55 -2.73 -7.97 -1.50
C ALA A 55 -2.43 -8.91 -0.32
N PHE A 56 -2.27 -8.38 0.88
CA PHE A 56 -2.02 -9.16 2.10
C PHE A 56 -3.18 -9.10 3.10
N ALA A 57 -4.36 -8.65 2.68
CA ALA A 57 -5.55 -8.65 3.52
C ALA A 57 -5.87 -10.06 4.02
N GLY A 58 -5.98 -10.22 5.34
CA GLY A 58 -6.27 -11.51 5.98
C GLY A 58 -5.03 -12.31 6.39
N PHE A 59 -3.81 -11.88 6.04
CA PHE A 59 -2.59 -12.48 6.58
C PHE A 59 -2.17 -11.81 7.89
N ALA A 60 -1.72 -12.62 8.86
CA ALA A 60 -1.07 -12.10 10.06
C ALA A 60 0.26 -11.45 9.67
N THR A 61 0.33 -10.11 9.77
CA THR A 61 1.52 -9.34 9.37
C THR A 61 2.74 -9.61 10.25
N ASN A 62 2.51 -10.17 11.45
CA ASN A 62 3.53 -10.60 12.40
C ASN A 62 3.91 -12.08 12.23
N SER A 63 3.86 -12.62 11.02
CA SER A 63 4.15 -14.02 10.72
C SER A 63 5.40 -14.24 9.87
N ILE A 64 6.00 -15.40 10.09
CA ILE A 64 7.17 -15.92 9.36
C ILE A 64 6.79 -17.32 8.85
N PHE A 65 6.95 -17.55 7.55
CA PHE A 65 6.85 -18.87 6.96
C PHE A 65 8.26 -19.43 6.81
N LEU A 66 8.53 -20.62 7.35
CA LEU A 66 9.87 -21.22 7.41
C LEU A 66 9.79 -22.68 6.92
N TRP A 67 10.68 -23.05 6.02
CA TRP A 67 10.78 -24.40 5.47
C TRP A 67 12.23 -24.89 5.45
N ALA A 68 12.41 -26.21 5.45
CA ALA A 68 13.71 -26.83 5.33
C ALA A 68 14.17 -26.87 3.87
N GLN A 69 15.47 -26.71 3.67
CA GLN A 69 16.16 -26.82 2.38
C GLN A 69 17.33 -27.77 2.51
N ASN A 70 18.06 -28.02 1.43
CA ASN A 70 19.29 -28.83 1.47
C ASN A 70 20.44 -28.02 2.09
N THR A 71 21.29 -28.69 2.87
CA THR A 71 22.48 -28.06 3.46
C THR A 71 23.51 -27.71 2.39
N ASN A 72 24.17 -26.55 2.54
CA ASN A 72 25.23 -26.12 1.63
C ASN A 72 26.67 -26.33 2.22
N ILE A 73 26.78 -26.46 3.52
CA ILE A 73 28.04 -26.59 4.23
C ILE A 73 28.08 -27.95 4.91
N PRO A 74 29.16 -28.78 4.71
CA PRO A 74 29.34 -30.00 5.48
C PRO A 74 29.61 -29.65 6.94
N TYR A 75 29.00 -30.39 7.88
CA TYR A 75 29.14 -30.09 9.30
C TYR A 75 28.89 -31.33 10.14
N ASP A 76 29.65 -31.52 11.23
CA ASP A 76 29.49 -32.59 12.21
C ASP A 76 29.37 -34.00 11.57
N GLY A 77 30.23 -34.30 10.58
CA GLY A 77 30.22 -35.59 9.86
C GLY A 77 29.14 -35.71 8.76
N PHE A 78 28.25 -34.75 8.60
CA PHE A 78 27.25 -34.76 7.54
C PHE A 78 27.75 -34.10 6.26
N PRO A 79 27.45 -34.65 5.06
CA PRO A 79 27.90 -34.09 3.80
C PRO A 79 27.05 -32.85 3.41
N LYS A 80 27.62 -32.04 2.52
CA LYS A 80 26.88 -31.02 1.78
C LYS A 80 25.75 -31.66 0.97
N GLY A 81 24.61 -30.94 0.84
CA GLY A 81 23.44 -31.39 0.04
C GLY A 81 22.51 -32.33 0.80
N ARG A 82 22.71 -32.50 2.12
CA ARG A 82 21.81 -33.30 2.94
C ARG A 82 20.38 -32.69 2.89
N LYS A 83 19.40 -33.51 2.51
CA LYS A 83 17.99 -33.14 2.55
C LYS A 83 17.55 -33.00 4.01
N MET A 84 16.92 -31.88 4.30
CA MET A 84 16.36 -31.57 5.61
C MET A 84 14.84 -31.67 5.56
N ASP A 85 14.27 -32.20 6.64
CA ASP A 85 12.80 -32.19 6.83
C ASP A 85 12.49 -31.55 8.19
N LEU A 86 11.40 -30.76 8.29
CA LEU A 86 10.83 -30.30 9.56
C LEU A 86 9.90 -31.37 10.11
N HIS A 87 9.79 -31.47 11.42
CA HIS A 87 8.96 -32.44 12.10
C HIS A 87 8.04 -31.82 13.14
N LEU A 88 6.89 -32.42 13.40
CA LEU A 88 5.92 -31.92 14.40
C LEU A 88 6.53 -31.69 15.81
N PRO A 89 7.44 -32.58 16.33
CA PRO A 89 8.07 -32.34 17.64
C PRO A 89 8.97 -31.08 17.70
N ASP A 90 9.33 -30.49 16.56
CA ASP A 90 10.11 -29.25 16.54
C ASP A 90 9.33 -28.08 17.17
N ILE A 91 8.00 -28.08 17.01
CA ILE A 91 7.13 -27.03 17.52
C ILE A 91 7.29 -26.88 19.04
N ALA A 92 7.18 -27.97 19.78
CA ALA A 92 7.30 -27.96 21.24
C ALA A 92 8.68 -27.48 21.71
N VAL A 93 9.76 -27.80 20.94
CA VAL A 93 11.11 -27.32 21.23
C VAL A 93 11.23 -25.82 21.00
N LEU A 94 10.70 -25.32 19.88
CA LEU A 94 10.75 -23.91 19.53
C LEU A 94 9.94 -23.05 20.48
N GLU A 95 8.70 -23.44 20.80
CA GLU A 95 7.83 -22.71 21.73
C GLU A 95 8.43 -22.64 23.14
N LYS A 96 9.07 -23.72 23.61
CA LYS A 96 9.73 -23.75 24.93
C LYS A 96 10.97 -22.85 24.97
N LYS A 97 11.77 -22.81 23.91
CA LYS A 97 13.05 -22.08 23.88
C LYS A 97 12.89 -20.62 23.49
N ILE A 98 11.85 -20.27 22.74
CA ILE A 98 11.63 -18.93 22.18
C ILE A 98 10.31 -18.35 22.66
N PRO A 99 10.28 -17.68 23.83
CA PRO A 99 9.04 -17.12 24.41
C PRO A 99 8.38 -16.01 23.59
N GLN A 100 9.09 -15.47 22.58
CA GLN A 100 8.56 -14.46 21.65
C GLN A 100 7.58 -15.04 20.62
N ILE A 101 7.54 -16.36 20.47
CA ILE A 101 6.53 -17.05 19.66
C ILE A 101 5.18 -16.97 20.36
N ASP A 102 4.14 -16.61 19.63
CA ASP A 102 2.76 -16.69 20.09
C ASP A 102 2.21 -18.09 19.81
N TYR A 103 2.29 -18.52 18.54
CA TYR A 103 1.94 -19.89 18.15
C TYR A 103 2.60 -20.27 16.82
N ILE A 104 2.68 -21.59 16.55
CA ILE A 104 3.16 -22.17 15.31
C ILE A 104 2.06 -23.04 14.69
N SER A 105 1.77 -22.84 13.40
CA SER A 105 0.92 -23.74 12.62
C SER A 105 1.78 -24.54 11.65
N PRO A 106 1.86 -25.88 11.80
CA PRO A 106 2.49 -26.73 10.80
C PRO A 106 1.59 -26.89 9.60
N GLN A 107 2.14 -26.77 8.40
CA GLN A 107 1.42 -26.96 7.14
C GLN A 107 2.22 -27.80 6.16
N SER A 108 1.52 -28.55 5.31
CA SER A 108 2.11 -29.29 4.19
C SER A 108 1.22 -29.15 2.98
N THR A 109 1.82 -28.89 1.82
CA THR A 109 1.07 -28.58 0.59
C THR A 109 1.53 -29.46 -0.57
N ARG A 110 0.60 -29.84 -1.46
CA ARG A 110 0.85 -30.42 -2.78
C ARG A 110 0.13 -29.56 -3.83
N GLY A 111 0.84 -29.28 -4.94
CA GLY A 111 0.29 -28.41 -6.01
C GLY A 111 0.76 -26.97 -5.92
N ASP A 112 1.72 -26.67 -5.04
CA ASP A 112 2.34 -25.37 -4.92
C ASP A 112 3.88 -25.49 -4.82
N PHE A 113 4.61 -24.40 -4.97
CA PHE A 113 6.07 -24.37 -4.90
C PHE A 113 6.79 -25.38 -5.80
N GLY A 114 6.25 -25.64 -7.02
CA GLY A 114 6.83 -26.56 -8.00
C GLY A 114 6.47 -28.03 -7.79
N SER A 115 5.64 -28.37 -6.80
CA SER A 115 5.07 -29.71 -6.68
C SER A 115 3.81 -29.85 -7.56
N PRO A 116 3.58 -31.04 -8.16
CA PRO A 116 2.35 -31.28 -8.92
C PRO A 116 1.14 -31.20 -8.02
N GLY A 117 0.04 -30.61 -8.55
CA GLY A 117 -1.26 -30.60 -7.88
C GLY A 117 -1.91 -31.97 -7.81
N GLU A 118 -2.98 -32.08 -7.05
CA GLU A 118 -3.75 -33.32 -6.90
C GLU A 118 -4.98 -33.32 -7.78
N THR A 119 -5.34 -34.51 -8.28
CA THR A 119 -6.55 -34.69 -9.10
C THR A 119 -7.78 -34.75 -8.21
N PHE A 120 -8.67 -33.81 -8.43
CA PHE A 120 -10.03 -33.81 -7.88
C PHE A 120 -11.00 -34.39 -8.90
N SER A 121 -11.91 -35.23 -8.44
CA SER A 121 -12.89 -35.91 -9.30
C SER A 121 -14.28 -35.86 -8.71
N LYS A 122 -15.27 -35.53 -9.55
CA LYS A 122 -16.68 -35.63 -9.21
C LYS A 122 -17.53 -35.69 -10.49
N ASN A 123 -18.49 -36.59 -10.54
CA ASN A 123 -19.43 -36.76 -11.66
C ASN A 123 -18.73 -36.87 -13.04
N GLY A 124 -17.60 -37.60 -13.11
CA GLY A 124 -16.81 -37.77 -14.33
C GLY A 124 -15.94 -36.58 -14.75
N LYS A 125 -15.99 -35.47 -14.03
CA LYS A 125 -15.13 -34.33 -14.24
C LYS A 125 -13.87 -34.47 -13.39
N ASN A 126 -12.69 -34.22 -13.98
CA ASN A 126 -11.40 -34.27 -13.32
C ASN A 126 -10.67 -32.93 -13.55
N GLU A 127 -10.12 -32.37 -12.47
CA GLU A 127 -9.34 -31.12 -12.48
C GLU A 127 -8.24 -31.23 -11.45
N THR A 128 -7.17 -30.44 -11.62
CA THR A 128 -6.01 -30.45 -10.72
C THR A 128 -5.98 -29.19 -9.87
N TYR A 129 -5.87 -29.37 -8.54
CA TYR A 129 -5.84 -28.29 -7.57
C TYR A 129 -4.81 -28.51 -6.48
N THR A 130 -4.53 -27.45 -5.75
CA THR A 130 -3.65 -27.48 -4.57
C THR A 130 -4.40 -28.09 -3.38
N VAL A 131 -3.74 -28.99 -2.64
CA VAL A 131 -4.22 -29.55 -1.38
C VAL A 131 -3.25 -29.20 -0.27
N THR A 132 -3.77 -28.62 0.81
CA THR A 132 -2.99 -28.27 2.00
C THR A 132 -3.54 -29.01 3.22
N GLY A 133 -2.65 -29.72 3.92
CA GLY A 133 -2.88 -30.20 5.27
C GLY A 133 -2.67 -29.06 6.26
N ASP A 134 -3.69 -28.74 7.04
CA ASP A 134 -3.66 -27.59 7.94
C ASP A 134 -4.23 -27.94 9.33
N TYR A 135 -3.89 -27.10 10.31
CA TYR A 135 -4.46 -27.09 11.63
C TYR A 135 -5.51 -25.97 11.77
N PRO A 136 -6.44 -26.07 12.74
CA PRO A 136 -7.45 -25.01 12.97
C PRO A 136 -6.85 -23.62 13.16
N ILE A 137 -5.67 -23.56 13.81
CA ILE A 137 -4.97 -22.32 14.08
C ILE A 137 -4.43 -21.64 12.81
N GLY A 138 -4.19 -22.41 11.73
CA GLY A 138 -3.73 -21.88 10.44
C GLY A 138 -4.69 -20.87 9.83
N ASN A 139 -6.01 -20.98 10.13
CA ASN A 139 -6.98 -19.98 9.70
C ASN A 139 -6.82 -18.61 10.37
N LYS A 140 -6.14 -18.53 11.53
CA LYS A 140 -5.80 -17.24 12.15
C LYS A 140 -4.63 -16.55 11.45
N ILE A 141 -3.74 -17.33 10.81
CA ILE A 141 -2.58 -16.81 10.09
C ILE A 141 -2.96 -16.30 8.70
N SER A 142 -3.84 -17.05 8.04
CA SER A 142 -4.38 -16.70 6.72
C SER A 142 -5.89 -16.84 6.77
N GLU A 143 -6.57 -15.74 7.12
CA GLU A 143 -8.01 -15.74 7.34
C GLU A 143 -8.78 -15.96 6.04
N LYS A 144 -9.61 -16.97 5.99
CA LYS A 144 -10.47 -17.33 4.87
C LYS A 144 -11.92 -16.90 5.16
N LYS A 145 -12.52 -16.18 4.23
CA LYS A 145 -13.95 -15.84 4.34
C LYS A 145 -14.79 -17.07 3.96
N LEU A 146 -15.44 -17.66 4.93
CA LEU A 146 -16.34 -18.79 4.67
C LEU A 146 -17.61 -18.31 3.94
N LEU A 147 -17.92 -18.96 2.83
CA LEU A 147 -19.16 -18.79 2.08
C LEU A 147 -20.23 -19.79 2.56
N PHE A 148 -19.81 -21.02 2.88
CA PHE A 148 -20.66 -22.09 3.40
C PHE A 148 -19.91 -22.85 4.48
N GLY A 149 -20.64 -23.32 5.48
CA GLY A 149 -20.14 -24.25 6.47
C GLY A 149 -19.11 -23.72 7.46
N ARG A 150 -18.10 -24.54 7.77
CA ARG A 150 -17.07 -24.27 8.77
C ARG A 150 -15.66 -24.63 8.29
N TYR A 151 -14.65 -24.13 8.99
CA TYR A 151 -13.27 -24.57 8.82
C TYR A 151 -12.98 -25.85 9.60
N ILE A 152 -11.80 -26.44 9.41
CA ILE A 152 -11.26 -27.58 10.14
C ILE A 152 -11.23 -27.27 11.64
N ASN A 153 -11.53 -28.23 12.47
CA ASN A 153 -11.43 -28.13 13.94
C ASN A 153 -10.60 -29.27 14.56
N ASP A 154 -10.32 -29.18 15.85
CA ASP A 154 -9.48 -30.18 16.55
C ASP A 154 -10.07 -31.59 16.54
N ALA A 155 -11.40 -31.72 16.53
CA ALA A 155 -12.06 -33.03 16.40
C ALA A 155 -11.91 -33.64 15.01
N ASP A 156 -11.62 -32.86 13.98
CA ASP A 156 -11.33 -33.39 12.64
C ASP A 156 -9.88 -33.88 12.55
N ILE A 157 -8.94 -33.18 13.25
CA ILE A 157 -7.53 -33.60 13.39
C ILE A 157 -7.41 -34.89 14.19
N SER A 158 -7.96 -34.92 15.41
CA SER A 158 -7.85 -36.08 16.32
C SER A 158 -8.57 -37.33 15.79
N GLY A 159 -9.68 -37.11 15.09
CA GLY A 159 -10.43 -38.22 14.44
C GLY A 159 -9.91 -38.63 13.08
N ASN A 160 -8.85 -38.01 12.54
CA ASN A 160 -8.36 -38.22 11.17
C ASN A 160 -9.49 -38.25 10.14
N LYS A 161 -10.40 -37.28 10.21
CA LYS A 161 -11.61 -37.32 9.39
C LYS A 161 -11.30 -36.94 7.94
N ASN A 162 -11.94 -37.67 7.01
CA ASN A 162 -11.90 -37.34 5.59
C ASN A 162 -12.87 -36.19 5.28
N VAL A 163 -12.54 -34.99 5.76
CA VAL A 163 -13.29 -33.77 5.51
C VAL A 163 -12.43 -32.75 4.77
N ILE A 164 -13.08 -31.90 3.97
CA ILE A 164 -12.41 -30.95 3.11
C ILE A 164 -13.13 -29.61 3.11
N VAL A 165 -12.33 -28.53 3.16
CA VAL A 165 -12.78 -27.16 2.93
C VAL A 165 -12.25 -26.73 1.57
N ILE A 166 -13.12 -26.41 0.63
CA ILE A 166 -12.78 -26.13 -0.78
C ILE A 166 -12.86 -24.65 -1.09
N GLY A 167 -11.97 -24.17 -1.95
CA GLY A 167 -12.03 -22.81 -2.47
C GLY A 167 -13.20 -22.59 -3.43
N GLU A 168 -13.56 -21.31 -3.60
CA GLU A 168 -14.70 -20.93 -4.44
C GLU A 168 -14.57 -21.41 -5.90
N GLU A 169 -13.37 -21.46 -6.45
CA GLU A 169 -13.12 -21.94 -7.80
C GLU A 169 -13.45 -23.43 -7.92
N ILE A 170 -13.02 -24.25 -6.94
CA ILE A 170 -13.34 -25.68 -6.87
C ILE A 170 -14.87 -25.87 -6.74
N TYR A 171 -15.52 -25.05 -5.90
CA TYR A 171 -16.97 -25.05 -5.77
C TYR A 171 -17.66 -24.76 -7.10
N LYS A 172 -17.25 -23.71 -7.82
CA LYS A 172 -17.81 -23.34 -9.12
C LYS A 172 -17.63 -24.44 -10.18
N ASN A 173 -16.53 -25.17 -10.11
CA ASN A 173 -16.18 -26.17 -11.10
C ASN A 173 -16.90 -27.51 -10.88
N PHE A 174 -17.18 -27.92 -9.64
CA PHE A 174 -17.73 -29.24 -9.31
C PHE A 174 -19.17 -29.20 -8.81
N PHE A 175 -19.74 -28.05 -8.52
CA PHE A 175 -21.10 -27.87 -8.02
C PHE A 175 -21.83 -26.81 -8.87
N ASP A 176 -23.18 -26.89 -8.91
CA ASP A 176 -23.99 -25.92 -9.65
C ASP A 176 -24.08 -24.60 -8.90
N SER A 177 -23.02 -23.79 -9.01
CA SER A 177 -22.93 -22.48 -8.36
C SER A 177 -23.98 -21.48 -8.85
N LYS A 178 -24.48 -21.64 -10.08
CA LYS A 178 -25.56 -20.81 -10.65
C LYS A 178 -26.89 -21.02 -9.92
N LYS A 179 -27.11 -22.21 -9.39
CA LYS A 179 -28.30 -22.55 -8.60
C LYS A 179 -28.06 -22.44 -7.09
N ASN A 180 -26.94 -21.89 -6.66
CA ASN A 180 -26.53 -21.85 -5.24
C ASN A 180 -26.62 -23.23 -4.57
N GLU A 181 -26.21 -24.27 -5.28
CA GLU A 181 -26.21 -25.62 -4.77
C GLU A 181 -25.41 -25.73 -3.48
N ASN A 182 -26.05 -26.18 -2.38
CA ASN A 182 -25.35 -26.36 -1.11
C ASN A 182 -24.37 -27.55 -1.22
N PRO A 183 -23.05 -27.33 -1.12
CA PRO A 183 -22.05 -28.38 -1.24
C PRO A 183 -21.82 -29.15 0.07
N LEU A 184 -22.34 -28.67 1.20
CA LEU A 184 -22.09 -29.26 2.51
C LEU A 184 -22.62 -30.69 2.62
N GLY A 185 -21.79 -31.58 3.16
CA GLY A 185 -22.09 -33.00 3.29
C GLY A 185 -22.00 -33.80 1.98
N LYS A 186 -21.75 -33.15 0.84
CA LYS A 186 -21.53 -33.86 -0.43
C LYS A 186 -20.06 -34.29 -0.55
N SER A 187 -19.84 -35.40 -1.24
CA SER A 187 -18.49 -35.95 -1.42
C SER A 187 -17.82 -35.44 -2.69
N ILE A 188 -16.51 -35.24 -2.60
CA ILE A 188 -15.58 -35.03 -3.70
C ILE A 188 -14.41 -35.99 -3.54
N THR A 189 -13.90 -36.52 -4.64
CA THR A 189 -12.75 -37.44 -4.61
C THR A 189 -11.47 -36.66 -4.82
N VAL A 190 -10.47 -36.88 -3.98
CA VAL A 190 -9.12 -36.31 -4.11
C VAL A 190 -8.11 -37.45 -4.06
N LYS A 191 -7.27 -37.58 -5.10
CA LYS A 191 -6.30 -38.69 -5.21
C LYS A 191 -6.92 -40.06 -4.96
N GLY A 192 -8.18 -40.27 -5.44
CA GLY A 192 -8.89 -41.52 -5.26
C GLY A 192 -9.57 -41.72 -3.90
N LEU A 193 -9.42 -40.82 -2.94
CA LEU A 193 -10.07 -40.87 -1.62
C LEU A 193 -11.29 -39.97 -1.58
N TYR A 194 -12.38 -40.41 -0.95
CA TYR A 194 -13.59 -39.61 -0.76
C TYR A 194 -13.46 -38.68 0.43
N PHE A 195 -13.77 -37.41 0.21
CA PHE A 195 -13.81 -36.36 1.23
C PHE A 195 -15.20 -35.74 1.30
N ASN A 196 -15.71 -35.50 2.50
CA ASN A 196 -16.95 -34.78 2.71
C ASN A 196 -16.67 -33.28 2.78
N VAL A 197 -17.35 -32.49 1.96
CA VAL A 197 -17.23 -31.04 1.98
C VAL A 197 -17.88 -30.48 3.25
N ILE A 198 -17.10 -29.82 4.09
CA ILE A 198 -17.56 -29.19 5.35
C ILE A 198 -17.59 -27.66 5.29
N GLY A 199 -16.96 -27.08 4.28
CA GLY A 199 -16.95 -25.64 4.07
C GLY A 199 -16.52 -25.23 2.67
N VAL A 200 -16.92 -24.03 2.30
CA VAL A 200 -16.45 -23.36 1.08
C VAL A 200 -15.91 -22.00 1.50
N PHE A 201 -14.73 -21.65 1.03
CA PHE A 201 -14.14 -20.37 1.33
C PHE A 201 -13.83 -19.56 0.07
N ARG A 202 -13.73 -18.26 0.27
CA ARG A 202 -13.11 -17.31 -0.65
C ARG A 202 -11.93 -16.65 0.06
N VAL A 203 -10.80 -16.52 -0.62
CA VAL A 203 -9.69 -15.74 -0.06
C VAL A 203 -10.05 -14.25 0.02
N LYS A 204 -9.64 -13.60 1.09
CA LYS A 204 -9.85 -12.14 1.25
C LYS A 204 -8.99 -11.34 0.28
N SER A 205 -7.87 -11.92 -0.16
CA SER A 205 -6.91 -11.29 -1.04
C SER A 205 -6.36 -12.29 -2.05
N GLN A 206 -6.22 -11.88 -3.30
CA GLN A 206 -5.57 -12.66 -4.36
C GLN A 206 -4.08 -12.33 -4.51
N GLY A 207 -3.52 -11.54 -3.59
CA GLY A 207 -2.11 -11.14 -3.59
C GLY A 207 -1.19 -12.22 -3.07
N GLY A 208 -0.37 -12.77 -3.94
CA GLY A 208 0.62 -13.79 -3.61
C GLY A 208 0.15 -15.24 -3.79
N ASN A 209 1.11 -16.17 -3.82
CA ASN A 209 0.84 -17.60 -3.99
C ASN A 209 0.28 -18.30 -2.74
N MET A 210 0.11 -17.57 -1.64
CA MET A 210 -0.35 -18.12 -0.37
C MET A 210 -1.87 -17.98 -0.21
N GLY A 211 -2.61 -19.00 -0.65
CA GLY A 211 -4.07 -19.05 -0.56
C GLY A 211 -4.73 -18.53 -1.84
N ARG A 212 -5.10 -19.45 -2.67
CA ARG A 212 -5.90 -19.20 -3.88
C ARG A 212 -7.25 -19.86 -3.75
N ASP A 213 -8.25 -19.32 -4.42
CA ASP A 213 -9.59 -19.93 -4.51
C ASP A 213 -9.57 -21.31 -5.22
N ASN A 214 -8.45 -21.69 -5.87
CA ASN A 214 -8.19 -22.98 -6.47
C ASN A 214 -7.49 -23.98 -5.52
N SER A 215 -7.55 -23.76 -4.22
CA SER A 215 -6.95 -24.64 -3.21
C SER A 215 -8.00 -25.28 -2.30
N ALA A 216 -7.62 -26.39 -1.68
CA ALA A 216 -8.44 -27.07 -0.69
C ALA A 216 -7.64 -27.37 0.57
N TYR A 217 -8.30 -27.38 1.71
CA TYR A 217 -7.70 -27.65 3.01
C TYR A 217 -8.33 -28.92 3.61
N ILE A 218 -7.47 -29.82 4.09
CA ILE A 218 -7.85 -31.06 4.80
C ILE A 218 -7.14 -31.09 6.16
N PRO A 219 -7.64 -31.87 7.13
CA PRO A 219 -6.95 -32.04 8.41
C PRO A 219 -5.51 -32.51 8.19
N PHE A 220 -4.53 -31.89 8.88
CA PHE A 220 -3.13 -32.22 8.74
C PHE A 220 -2.86 -33.72 8.98
N SER A 221 -3.53 -34.30 9.98
CA SER A 221 -3.41 -35.73 10.28
C SER A 221 -3.95 -36.64 9.14
N THR A 222 -4.96 -36.21 8.41
CA THR A 222 -5.47 -36.91 7.22
C THR A 222 -4.50 -36.75 6.05
N PHE A 223 -3.93 -35.54 5.89
CA PHE A 223 -2.92 -35.26 4.87
C PHE A 223 -1.68 -36.15 5.04
N THR A 224 -1.08 -36.20 6.22
CA THR A 224 0.13 -37.00 6.47
C THR A 224 -0.10 -38.50 6.29
N LYS A 225 -1.31 -39.01 6.61
CA LYS A 225 -1.71 -40.39 6.29
C LYS A 225 -1.84 -40.63 4.79
N MET A 226 -2.49 -39.73 4.08
CA MET A 226 -2.73 -39.82 2.63
C MET A 226 -1.43 -39.88 1.83
N TYR A 227 -0.37 -39.18 2.30
CA TYR A 227 0.93 -39.12 1.64
C TYR A 227 2.01 -39.98 2.30
N ASN A 228 1.68 -40.65 3.39
CA ASN A 228 2.65 -41.44 4.18
C ASN A 228 3.86 -40.59 4.64
N ASP A 229 3.61 -39.33 4.98
CA ASP A 229 4.65 -38.36 5.37
C ASP A 229 5.03 -38.48 6.87
N GLY A 230 4.32 -39.30 7.66
CA GLY A 230 4.56 -39.49 9.10
C GLY A 230 4.33 -38.17 9.87
N ASP A 231 5.37 -37.72 10.59
CA ASP A 231 5.38 -36.46 11.35
C ASP A 231 6.05 -35.30 10.60
N LYS A 232 6.40 -35.50 9.32
CA LYS A 232 7.04 -34.47 8.51
C LYS A 232 6.10 -33.32 8.23
N VAL A 233 6.68 -32.09 8.24
CA VAL A 233 5.99 -30.85 8.00
C VAL A 233 6.63 -30.14 6.81
N GLY A 234 5.82 -29.65 5.89
CA GLY A 234 6.31 -28.90 4.73
C GLY A 234 6.91 -27.55 5.10
N PHE A 235 6.21 -26.83 5.97
CA PHE A 235 6.68 -25.55 6.50
C PHE A 235 5.97 -25.19 7.81
N PHE A 236 6.61 -24.35 8.60
CA PHE A 236 6.01 -23.73 9.78
C PHE A 236 5.55 -22.33 9.45
N ALA A 237 4.30 -22.02 9.77
CA ALA A 237 3.82 -20.66 9.85
C ALA A 237 3.89 -20.21 11.31
N ILE A 238 4.85 -19.35 11.64
CA ILE A 238 5.22 -18.92 12.98
C ILE A 238 4.69 -17.51 13.18
N VAL A 239 3.92 -17.27 14.23
CA VAL A 239 3.44 -15.95 14.61
C VAL A 239 4.19 -15.47 15.83
N GLY A 240 4.73 -14.25 15.73
CA GLY A 240 5.36 -13.57 16.86
C GLY A 240 4.33 -12.82 17.71
N LYS A 241 4.60 -12.64 19.01
CA LYS A 241 3.81 -11.77 19.88
C LYS A 241 3.85 -10.32 19.39
N ASP A 242 2.85 -9.52 19.71
CA ASP A 242 2.62 -8.17 19.17
C ASP A 242 3.84 -7.23 19.18
N ASN A 243 4.76 -7.37 20.12
CA ASN A 243 5.97 -6.54 20.20
C ASN A 243 7.27 -7.29 19.84
N ALA A 244 7.18 -8.45 19.20
CA ALA A 244 8.36 -9.21 18.84
C ALA A 244 9.01 -8.64 17.57
N ASP A 245 10.31 -8.42 17.60
CA ASP A 245 11.09 -8.17 16.39
C ASP A 245 11.18 -9.47 15.58
N LEU A 246 10.49 -9.51 14.45
CA LEU A 246 10.40 -10.68 13.61
C LEU A 246 11.73 -11.04 12.94
N ASN A 247 12.67 -10.11 12.78
CA ASN A 247 14.00 -10.41 12.26
C ASN A 247 14.80 -11.18 13.31
N VAL A 248 14.74 -10.73 14.56
CA VAL A 248 15.39 -11.41 15.69
C VAL A 248 14.74 -12.77 15.95
N LEU A 249 13.41 -12.85 15.84
CA LEU A 249 12.65 -14.09 15.99
C LEU A 249 13.06 -15.12 14.93
N GLU A 250 13.11 -14.71 13.66
CA GLU A 250 13.53 -15.57 12.54
C GLU A 250 14.93 -16.16 12.76
N GLU A 251 15.90 -15.32 13.13
CA GLU A 251 17.27 -15.76 13.38
C GLU A 251 17.35 -16.73 14.58
N LYS A 252 16.62 -16.49 15.67
CA LYS A 252 16.54 -17.41 16.81
C LYS A 252 15.98 -18.76 16.40
N VAL A 253 14.86 -18.77 15.64
CA VAL A 253 14.24 -20.01 15.15
C VAL A 253 15.21 -20.79 14.27
N LYS A 254 15.87 -20.14 13.32
CA LYS A 254 16.88 -20.78 12.46
C LYS A 254 18.05 -21.33 13.26
N THR A 255 18.54 -20.58 14.23
CA THR A 255 19.67 -21.01 15.10
C THR A 255 19.30 -22.24 15.89
N GLU A 256 18.12 -22.28 16.51
CA GLU A 256 17.68 -23.46 17.28
C GLU A 256 17.47 -24.69 16.39
N LEU A 257 16.93 -24.52 15.19
CA LEU A 257 16.79 -25.63 14.23
C LEU A 257 18.14 -26.10 13.71
N LYS A 258 19.09 -25.21 13.40
CA LYS A 258 20.44 -25.57 13.02
C LYS A 258 21.14 -26.40 14.10
N ALA A 259 21.03 -25.96 15.35
CA ALA A 259 21.59 -26.70 16.49
C ALA A 259 20.94 -28.09 16.64
N LYS A 260 19.63 -28.20 16.53
CA LYS A 260 18.90 -29.47 16.64
C LYS A 260 19.27 -30.45 15.55
N TYR A 261 19.45 -29.96 14.32
CA TYR A 261 19.69 -30.81 13.16
C TYR A 261 21.19 -31.00 12.80
N ASN A 262 22.10 -30.56 13.65
CA ASN A 262 23.56 -30.60 13.39
C ASN A 262 23.87 -29.96 12.02
N VAL A 263 23.44 -28.72 11.84
CA VAL A 263 23.72 -27.88 10.67
C VAL A 263 24.73 -26.81 11.07
N SER A 264 25.68 -26.51 10.16
CA SER A 264 26.64 -25.44 10.39
C SER A 264 25.95 -24.12 10.74
N PRO A 265 26.35 -23.38 11.79
CA PRO A 265 25.86 -22.05 12.09
C PRO A 265 25.96 -21.09 10.90
N ASP A 266 26.98 -21.25 10.06
CA ASP A 266 27.26 -20.41 8.90
C ASP A 266 26.44 -20.80 7.66
N ASP A 267 25.70 -21.91 7.68
CA ASP A 267 24.87 -22.33 6.56
C ASP A 267 23.55 -21.49 6.51
N THR A 268 23.56 -20.50 5.66
CA THR A 268 22.40 -19.59 5.48
C THR A 268 21.27 -20.23 4.67
N ASN A 269 21.55 -21.35 3.97
CA ASN A 269 20.57 -21.93 3.02
C ASN A 269 19.78 -23.11 3.60
N ALA A 270 20.21 -23.71 4.71
CA ALA A 270 19.58 -24.90 5.28
C ALA A 270 18.07 -24.68 5.62
N PHE A 271 17.69 -23.46 5.96
CA PHE A 271 16.30 -23.07 6.24
C PHE A 271 15.92 -21.81 5.46
N GLY A 272 14.99 -21.99 4.50
CA GLY A 272 14.37 -20.88 3.80
C GLY A 272 13.29 -20.23 4.66
N SER A 273 13.05 -18.94 4.44
CA SER A 273 12.02 -18.21 5.16
C SER A 273 11.39 -17.11 4.32
N PHE A 274 10.12 -16.84 4.60
CA PHE A 274 9.41 -15.66 4.11
C PHE A 274 8.85 -14.90 5.30
N ASN A 275 9.50 -13.79 5.65
CA ASN A 275 9.17 -12.98 6.80
C ASN A 275 8.29 -11.81 6.35
N LEU A 276 6.98 -11.86 6.68
CA LEU A 276 6.02 -10.82 6.36
C LEU A 276 6.36 -9.50 7.07
N GLY A 277 6.79 -9.54 8.32
CA GLY A 277 7.18 -8.32 9.04
C GLY A 277 8.34 -7.58 8.37
N LYS A 278 9.35 -8.33 7.87
CA LYS A 278 10.47 -7.76 7.11
C LYS A 278 9.99 -7.14 5.78
N LEU A 279 9.04 -7.79 5.11
CA LEU A 279 8.45 -7.29 3.88
C LEU A 279 7.66 -6.00 4.14
N PHE A 280 6.80 -6.01 5.16
CA PHE A 280 6.05 -4.84 5.59
C PHE A 280 6.96 -3.69 6.04
N GLY A 281 8.02 -3.99 6.81
CA GLY A 281 9.00 -2.99 7.23
C GLY A 281 9.72 -2.33 6.05
N LYS A 282 10.11 -3.09 5.04
CA LYS A 282 10.71 -2.55 3.81
C LYS A 282 9.73 -1.67 3.03
N LEU A 283 8.46 -2.10 2.93
CA LEU A 283 7.44 -1.32 2.27
C LEU A 283 7.16 0.00 3.01
N THR A 284 6.99 -0.06 4.33
CA THR A 284 6.78 1.14 5.14
C THR A 284 7.96 2.10 5.00
N GLY A 285 9.21 1.59 5.03
CA GLY A 285 10.40 2.40 4.79
C GLY A 285 10.41 3.05 3.39
N PHE A 286 10.01 2.30 2.37
CA PHE A 286 9.87 2.84 1.00
C PHE A 286 8.80 3.93 0.92
N LEU A 287 7.62 3.68 1.51
CA LEU A 287 6.52 4.66 1.51
C LEU A 287 6.90 5.93 2.28
N THR A 288 7.59 5.79 3.43
CA THR A 288 8.12 6.94 4.18
C THR A 288 9.14 7.72 3.35
N GLY A 289 10.01 7.04 2.62
CA GLY A 289 10.96 7.67 1.69
C GLY A 289 10.25 8.42 0.55
N MET A 290 9.21 7.83 -0.04
CA MET A 290 8.37 8.49 -1.04
C MET A 290 7.65 9.72 -0.47
N GLN A 291 7.15 9.63 0.75
CA GLN A 291 6.47 10.73 1.44
C GLN A 291 7.44 11.91 1.68
N LEU A 292 8.66 11.62 2.16
CA LEU A 292 9.71 12.62 2.29
C LEU A 292 10.06 13.29 0.95
N LEU A 293 10.24 12.48 -0.10
CA LEU A 293 10.52 12.98 -1.45
C LEU A 293 9.38 13.86 -1.95
N THR A 294 8.13 13.48 -1.73
CA THR A 294 6.95 14.28 -2.09
C THR A 294 6.94 15.64 -1.40
N VAL A 295 7.24 15.67 -0.09
CA VAL A 295 7.31 16.92 0.68
C VAL A 295 8.43 17.81 0.15
N VAL A 296 9.61 17.25 -0.11
CA VAL A 296 10.76 18.01 -0.64
C VAL A 296 10.46 18.54 -2.03
N VAL A 297 10.09 17.68 -2.97
CA VAL A 297 9.81 18.08 -4.37
C VAL A 297 8.61 19.03 -4.42
N GLY A 298 7.53 18.72 -3.67
CA GLY A 298 6.36 19.58 -3.60
C GLY A 298 6.67 20.97 -3.07
N THR A 299 7.44 21.07 -1.98
CA THR A 299 7.83 22.35 -1.42
C THR A 299 8.72 23.15 -2.40
N LEU A 300 9.70 22.52 -3.03
CA LEU A 300 10.59 23.18 -4.00
C LEU A 300 9.82 23.66 -5.24
N THR A 301 8.88 22.87 -5.75
CA THR A 301 8.06 23.26 -6.91
C THR A 301 7.06 24.37 -6.56
N ILE A 302 6.47 24.35 -5.36
CA ILE A 302 5.64 25.45 -4.86
C ILE A 302 6.49 26.72 -4.73
N LEU A 303 7.68 26.67 -4.17
CA LEU A 303 8.59 27.80 -4.06
C LEU A 303 8.93 28.39 -5.44
N ALA A 304 9.29 27.56 -6.39
CA ALA A 304 9.57 27.97 -7.76
C ALA A 304 8.35 28.69 -8.40
N GLY A 305 7.15 28.14 -8.20
CA GLY A 305 5.90 28.73 -8.67
C GLY A 305 5.63 30.10 -8.04
N VAL A 306 5.79 30.23 -6.71
CA VAL A 306 5.56 31.49 -6.00
C VAL A 306 6.58 32.56 -6.39
N ILE A 307 7.84 32.19 -6.63
CA ILE A 307 8.86 33.11 -7.18
C ILE A 307 8.43 33.60 -8.58
N ALA A 308 7.89 32.73 -9.41
CA ALA A 308 7.36 33.12 -10.71
C ALA A 308 6.21 34.14 -10.60
N ILE A 309 5.28 33.96 -9.65
CA ILE A 309 4.22 34.95 -9.35
C ILE A 309 4.86 36.30 -8.98
N SER A 310 5.81 36.30 -8.07
CA SER A 310 6.47 37.54 -7.62
C SER A 310 7.14 38.29 -8.77
N ASN A 311 7.85 37.56 -9.65
CA ASN A 311 8.48 38.18 -10.82
C ASN A 311 7.45 38.85 -11.76
N ILE A 312 6.32 38.20 -11.95
CA ILE A 312 5.25 38.72 -12.79
C ILE A 312 4.58 39.92 -12.14
N LEU A 313 4.30 39.88 -10.83
CA LEU A 313 3.75 40.99 -10.10
C LEU A 313 4.72 42.20 -10.11
N LEU A 314 6.05 41.99 -10.08
CA LEU A 314 7.03 43.04 -10.23
C LEU A 314 6.94 43.73 -11.59
N ILE A 315 6.75 42.96 -12.67
CA ILE A 315 6.57 43.53 -14.00
C ILE A 315 5.24 44.31 -14.08
N THR A 316 4.14 43.72 -13.57
CA THR A 316 2.83 44.34 -13.53
C THR A 316 2.84 45.68 -12.75
N VAL A 317 3.52 45.71 -11.59
CA VAL A 317 3.73 46.96 -10.80
C VAL A 317 4.46 48.00 -11.63
N LYS A 318 5.50 47.60 -12.39
CA LYS A 318 6.24 48.49 -13.27
C LYS A 318 5.37 49.04 -14.41
N GLU A 319 4.57 48.20 -15.06
CA GLU A 319 3.62 48.58 -16.12
C GLU A 319 2.54 49.56 -15.59
N ARG A 320 2.11 49.41 -14.33
CA ARG A 320 1.09 50.23 -13.66
C ARG A 320 1.63 51.37 -12.83
N THR A 321 2.91 51.73 -13.00
CA THR A 321 3.58 52.76 -12.19
C THR A 321 2.84 54.08 -12.23
N ASN A 322 2.37 54.51 -13.40
CA ASN A 322 1.61 55.75 -13.61
C ASN A 322 0.27 55.74 -12.88
N GLU A 323 -0.51 54.65 -13.02
CA GLU A 323 -1.79 54.42 -12.34
C GLU A 323 -1.64 54.47 -10.80
N ILE A 324 -0.64 53.78 -10.28
CA ILE A 324 -0.33 53.75 -8.84
C ILE A 324 0.10 55.16 -8.37
N GLY A 325 0.90 55.86 -9.18
CA GLY A 325 1.31 57.22 -8.92
C GLY A 325 0.16 58.22 -8.80
N ILE A 326 -0.78 58.17 -9.75
CA ILE A 326 -1.99 59.00 -9.77
C ILE A 326 -2.85 58.71 -8.52
N ARG A 327 -3.12 57.46 -8.19
CA ARG A 327 -3.88 57.05 -7.01
C ARG A 327 -3.25 57.58 -5.72
N ARG A 328 -1.92 57.51 -5.60
CA ARG A 328 -1.21 58.02 -4.45
C ARG A 328 -1.21 59.56 -4.39
N ALA A 329 -1.15 60.22 -5.53
CA ALA A 329 -1.29 61.67 -5.62
C ALA A 329 -2.68 62.17 -5.18
N LEU A 330 -3.72 61.37 -5.45
CA LEU A 330 -5.10 61.57 -5.02
C LEU A 330 -5.37 61.22 -3.55
N GLY A 331 -4.35 60.75 -2.80
CA GLY A 331 -4.43 60.50 -1.35
C GLY A 331 -4.59 59.04 -0.94
N ALA A 332 -4.43 58.06 -1.82
CA ALA A 332 -4.43 56.65 -1.43
C ALA A 332 -3.28 56.31 -0.47
N LYS A 333 -3.62 55.61 0.63
CA LYS A 333 -2.61 55.23 1.65
C LYS A 333 -1.69 54.14 1.10
N PRO A 334 -0.37 54.20 1.44
CA PRO A 334 0.60 53.16 1.06
C PRO A 334 0.15 51.73 1.40
N ALA A 335 -0.53 51.56 2.54
CA ALA A 335 -1.07 50.28 2.97
C ALA A 335 -2.18 49.73 2.06
N GLU A 336 -2.96 50.61 1.41
CA GLU A 336 -4.03 50.22 0.50
C GLU A 336 -3.42 49.58 -0.78
N VAL A 337 -2.41 50.24 -1.36
CA VAL A 337 -1.70 49.74 -2.54
C VAL A 337 -1.02 48.40 -2.23
N ARG A 338 -0.31 48.35 -1.08
CA ARG A 338 0.36 47.13 -0.64
C ARG A 338 -0.63 45.97 -0.50
N ASN A 339 -1.72 46.19 0.22
CA ASN A 339 -2.70 45.14 0.50
C ASN A 339 -3.43 44.67 -0.77
N GLN A 340 -3.64 45.52 -1.76
CA GLN A 340 -4.19 45.17 -3.05
C GLN A 340 -3.28 44.18 -3.80
N ILE A 341 -1.98 44.46 -3.88
CA ILE A 341 -1.01 43.57 -4.56
C ILE A 341 -0.87 42.26 -3.83
N LEU A 342 -0.87 42.26 -2.50
CA LEU A 342 -0.84 41.04 -1.70
C LEU A 342 -2.13 40.19 -1.95
N LEU A 343 -3.30 40.84 -2.02
CA LEU A 343 -4.55 40.13 -2.32
C LEU A 343 -4.52 39.52 -3.73
N GLU A 344 -4.00 40.24 -4.72
CA GLU A 344 -3.79 39.73 -6.09
C GLU A 344 -2.89 38.49 -6.10
N SER A 345 -1.78 38.52 -5.36
CA SER A 345 -0.88 37.39 -5.18
C SER A 345 -1.61 36.18 -4.58
N VAL A 346 -2.38 36.38 -3.52
CA VAL A 346 -3.13 35.31 -2.84
C VAL A 346 -4.18 34.70 -3.75
N VAL A 347 -4.92 35.51 -4.50
CA VAL A 347 -5.96 35.05 -5.44
C VAL A 347 -5.34 34.18 -6.54
N ILE A 348 -4.22 34.62 -7.13
CA ILE A 348 -3.52 33.83 -8.15
C ILE A 348 -3.01 32.53 -7.54
N THR A 349 -2.46 32.57 -6.34
CA THR A 349 -1.93 31.38 -5.65
C THR A 349 -3.04 30.35 -5.36
N ILE A 350 -4.16 30.79 -4.79
CA ILE A 350 -5.28 29.89 -4.46
C ILE A 350 -5.90 29.29 -5.74
N THR A 351 -6.17 30.13 -6.76
CA THR A 351 -6.76 29.64 -8.02
C THR A 351 -5.84 28.64 -8.73
N SER A 352 -4.53 28.92 -8.76
CA SER A 352 -3.53 28.01 -9.33
C SER A 352 -3.45 26.70 -8.56
N GLY A 353 -3.44 26.78 -7.22
CA GLY A 353 -3.42 25.59 -6.35
C GLY A 353 -4.65 24.72 -6.52
N LEU A 354 -5.85 25.33 -6.61
CA LEU A 354 -7.09 24.60 -6.87
C LEU A 354 -7.08 23.91 -8.23
N LEU A 355 -6.59 24.57 -9.27
CA LEU A 355 -6.43 23.96 -10.60
C LEU A 355 -5.46 22.76 -10.53
N GLY A 356 -4.30 22.94 -9.91
CA GLY A 356 -3.33 21.85 -9.73
C GLY A 356 -3.92 20.67 -8.96
N PHE A 357 -4.69 20.94 -7.90
CA PHE A 357 -5.40 19.93 -7.12
C PHE A 357 -6.42 19.14 -7.98
N ILE A 358 -7.25 19.84 -8.73
CA ILE A 358 -8.26 19.22 -9.61
C ILE A 358 -7.59 18.33 -10.66
N PHE A 359 -6.53 18.81 -11.32
CA PHE A 359 -5.78 18.01 -12.30
C PHE A 359 -5.07 16.82 -11.63
N GLY A 360 -4.56 16.97 -10.41
CA GLY A 360 -3.98 15.88 -9.64
C GLY A 360 -5.00 14.78 -9.34
N ILE A 361 -6.17 15.12 -8.85
CA ILE A 361 -7.26 14.15 -8.61
C ILE A 361 -7.69 13.49 -9.93
N PHE A 362 -7.83 14.26 -11.00
CA PHE A 362 -8.21 13.71 -12.30
C PHE A 362 -7.20 12.67 -12.81
N LEU A 363 -5.89 12.92 -12.66
CA LEU A 363 -4.85 11.95 -12.96
C LEU A 363 -5.01 10.68 -12.11
N LEU A 364 -5.24 10.82 -10.80
CA LEU A 364 -5.41 9.67 -9.91
C LEU A 364 -6.66 8.85 -10.26
N MET A 365 -7.75 9.49 -10.67
CA MET A 365 -8.95 8.81 -11.17
C MET A 365 -8.67 7.99 -12.44
N ILE A 366 -7.91 8.55 -13.39
CA ILE A 366 -7.49 7.83 -14.60
C ILE A 366 -6.64 6.62 -14.21
N LEU A 367 -5.63 6.81 -13.35
CA LEU A 367 -4.77 5.73 -12.89
C LEU A 367 -5.58 4.62 -12.21
N ASN A 368 -6.54 4.99 -11.35
CA ASN A 368 -7.43 4.01 -10.73
C ASN A 368 -8.24 3.23 -11.75
N ALA A 369 -8.86 3.91 -12.72
CA ALA A 369 -9.66 3.28 -13.76
C ALA A 369 -8.85 2.32 -14.65
N VAL A 370 -7.58 2.64 -14.93
CA VAL A 370 -6.69 1.80 -15.73
C VAL A 370 -6.20 0.58 -14.95
N THR A 371 -6.00 0.74 -13.63
CA THR A 371 -5.48 -0.34 -12.76
C THR A 371 -6.59 -1.19 -12.12
N GLU A 372 -7.83 -0.71 -12.14
CA GLU A 372 -8.99 -1.43 -11.64
C GLU A 372 -9.22 -2.72 -12.45
N GLY A 373 -9.28 -3.87 -11.75
CA GLY A 373 -9.42 -5.18 -12.40
C GLY A 373 -8.10 -5.85 -12.79
N GLN A 374 -6.95 -5.22 -12.60
CA GLN A 374 -5.64 -5.84 -12.80
C GLN A 374 -5.11 -6.39 -11.46
N ASP A 375 -5.37 -7.68 -11.19
CA ASP A 375 -4.97 -8.33 -9.93
C ASP A 375 -3.44 -8.37 -9.70
N ALA A 376 -2.65 -8.24 -10.77
CA ALA A 376 -1.18 -8.26 -10.70
C ALA A 376 -0.54 -6.91 -10.35
N PHE A 377 -1.31 -5.82 -10.37
CA PHE A 377 -0.76 -4.49 -10.16
C PHE A 377 -0.94 -4.04 -8.70
N PRO A 378 0.14 -3.73 -7.96
CA PRO A 378 0.08 -3.37 -6.54
C PRO A 378 -0.43 -1.94 -6.31
N PHE A 379 -1.46 -1.51 -7.04
CA PHE A 379 -2.02 -0.17 -6.98
C PHE A 379 -3.54 -0.26 -6.89
N TYR A 380 -4.10 0.30 -5.83
CA TYR A 380 -5.54 0.22 -5.57
C TYR A 380 -6.04 1.48 -4.88
N ASN A 381 -7.14 2.04 -5.37
CA ASN A 381 -7.88 3.15 -4.77
C ASN A 381 -6.96 4.27 -4.25
N PRO A 382 -6.25 4.99 -5.15
CA PRO A 382 -5.39 6.11 -4.76
C PRO A 382 -6.25 7.22 -4.18
N THR A 383 -6.08 7.50 -2.91
CA THR A 383 -6.78 8.56 -2.18
C THR A 383 -5.78 9.57 -1.68
N VAL A 384 -6.21 10.81 -1.53
CA VAL A 384 -5.39 11.87 -0.93
C VAL A 384 -6.09 12.34 0.34
N ASP A 385 -5.35 12.48 1.42
CA ASP A 385 -5.88 13.07 2.64
C ASP A 385 -6.13 14.55 2.44
N TYR A 386 -7.36 14.98 2.61
CA TYR A 386 -7.73 16.39 2.50
C TYR A 386 -6.99 17.27 3.50
N GLY A 387 -6.62 16.76 4.67
CA GLY A 387 -5.80 17.49 5.65
C GLY A 387 -4.43 17.86 5.10
N GLU A 388 -3.76 16.93 4.42
CA GLU A 388 -2.46 17.16 3.77
C GLU A 388 -2.56 18.17 2.64
N VAL A 389 -3.63 18.13 1.84
CA VAL A 389 -3.88 19.08 0.75
C VAL A 389 -4.13 20.49 1.30
N PHE A 390 -4.98 20.62 2.34
CA PHE A 390 -5.22 21.92 2.97
C PHE A 390 -3.96 22.49 3.62
N MET A 391 -3.13 21.66 4.22
CA MET A 391 -1.83 22.07 4.76
C MET A 391 -0.92 22.58 3.63
N ALA A 392 -0.78 21.85 2.52
CA ALA A 392 0.02 22.26 1.37
C ALA A 392 -0.49 23.57 0.76
N MET A 393 -1.81 23.74 0.65
CA MET A 393 -2.43 24.99 0.19
C MET A 393 -2.15 26.15 1.16
N GLY A 394 -2.20 25.89 2.47
CA GLY A 394 -1.85 26.87 3.50
C GLY A 394 -0.39 27.32 3.40
N VAL A 395 0.53 26.37 3.23
CA VAL A 395 1.96 26.67 3.00
C VAL A 395 2.15 27.48 1.73
N MET A 396 1.47 27.12 0.65
CA MET A 396 1.55 27.83 -0.62
C MET A 396 1.05 29.27 -0.52
N VAL A 397 -0.07 29.51 0.17
CA VAL A 397 -0.60 30.87 0.42
C VAL A 397 0.34 31.65 1.32
N PHE A 398 0.88 31.03 2.36
CA PHE A 398 1.85 31.68 3.25
C PHE A 398 3.12 32.12 2.51
N LEU A 399 3.68 31.24 1.68
CA LEU A 399 4.84 31.56 0.83
C LEU A 399 4.47 32.64 -0.20
N GLY A 400 3.27 32.58 -0.78
CA GLY A 400 2.75 33.61 -1.69
C GLY A 400 2.67 34.99 -1.06
N LEU A 401 2.24 35.07 0.19
CA LEU A 401 2.23 36.31 0.97
C LEU A 401 3.65 36.81 1.24
N LEU A 402 4.55 35.93 1.69
CA LEU A 402 5.95 36.33 2.00
C LEU A 402 6.68 36.86 0.78
N ILE A 403 6.64 36.13 -0.33
CA ILE A 403 7.36 36.49 -1.56
C ILE A 403 6.62 37.63 -2.29
N GLY A 404 5.28 37.67 -2.23
CA GLY A 404 4.47 38.78 -2.74
C GLY A 404 4.68 40.12 -2.03
N MET A 405 5.28 40.09 -0.83
CA MET A 405 5.69 41.34 -0.13
C MET A 405 6.74 42.15 -0.90
N ILE A 406 7.60 41.48 -1.69
CA ILE A 406 8.65 42.14 -2.49
C ILE A 406 8.04 43.07 -3.54
N PRO A 407 7.16 42.63 -4.46
CA PRO A 407 6.51 43.53 -5.41
C PRO A 407 5.61 44.56 -4.71
N ALA A 408 4.95 44.19 -3.63
CA ALA A 408 4.09 45.08 -2.89
C ALA A 408 4.87 46.24 -2.24
N GLN A 409 6.04 46.00 -1.70
CA GLN A 409 6.93 47.05 -1.16
C GLN A 409 7.47 47.97 -2.28
N ARG A 410 7.84 47.41 -3.43
CA ARG A 410 8.27 48.22 -4.59
C ARG A 410 7.17 49.15 -5.08
N ALA A 411 5.93 48.69 -5.15
CA ALA A 411 4.82 49.56 -5.51
C ALA A 411 4.61 50.74 -4.55
N VAL A 412 4.82 50.52 -3.26
CA VAL A 412 4.71 51.56 -2.24
C VAL A 412 5.88 52.56 -2.31
N SER A 413 7.04 52.16 -2.80
CA SER A 413 8.20 53.03 -2.93
C SER A 413 8.15 54.03 -4.10
N ILE A 414 7.17 53.87 -5.01
CA ILE A 414 6.97 54.77 -6.16
C ILE A 414 6.59 56.17 -5.65
N ARG A 415 7.37 57.18 -6.03
CA ARG A 415 7.10 58.60 -5.70
C ARG A 415 6.08 59.16 -6.71
N PRO A 416 4.99 59.79 -6.26
CA PRO A 416 3.95 60.30 -7.16
C PRO A 416 4.47 61.29 -8.21
N ILE A 417 5.44 62.11 -7.84
CA ILE A 417 6.06 63.12 -8.71
C ILE A 417 6.86 62.47 -9.85
N GLU A 418 7.58 61.37 -9.58
CA GLU A 418 8.39 60.66 -10.56
C GLU A 418 7.47 59.84 -11.52
N ALA A 419 6.38 59.28 -10.99
CA ALA A 419 5.43 58.53 -11.78
C ALA A 419 4.68 59.35 -12.83
N LEU A 420 4.45 60.65 -12.56
CA LEU A 420 3.79 61.57 -13.47
C LEU A 420 4.76 62.26 -14.49
N ARG A 421 6.08 62.08 -14.29
CA ARG A 421 7.12 62.68 -15.14
C ARG A 421 7.65 61.74 -16.22
N THR A 422 7.36 60.47 -16.13
CA THR A 422 7.76 59.48 -17.13
C THR A 422 6.70 59.43 -18.26
N GLU A 423 6.93 60.23 -19.31
CA GLU A 423 6.44 60.00 -20.67
C GLU A 423 7.43 59.10 -21.40
#